data_dac2586d68ae9f7636912fd3a5ef4849
#
_entry.id   dac2586d68ae9f7636912fd3a5ef4849
#
_cell.length_a   1.000
_cell.length_b   1.000
_cell.length_c   1.000
_cell.angle_alpha   90.00
_cell.angle_beta   90.00
_cell.angle_gamma   90.00
#
_symmetry.space_group_name_H-M   'P 1'
#
loop_
_entity.id
_entity.type
_entity.pdbx_description
1 polymer ?
#
loop_
_entity_poly.entity_id
_entity_poly.type
_entity_poly.pdbx_seq_one_letter_code
_entity_poly.pdbx_strand_id
1 'polypeptide(L)'
;MIRALFATLLLFAASSANAYCVYNDTDREVSVKQEKHPDSMRDERKLDRVLGPKSQACCEFHKLDCNPGGRANSVVNLEVRIHGEPPYACGFPPGAEPNVKVTGAGTIRILPNPRKSAYPYVVRVRTHDRKDLTGPRGIACTESKSKGTR
;
A
#
# COMPACT_ATOMS: atom_id res chain seq x y z
N MET A 1 -47.13 -12.20 -28.66
CA MET A 1 -46.62 -11.96 -27.30
C MET A 1 -45.18 -12.39 -27.25
N ILE A 2 -44.25 -11.45 -27.39
CA ILE A 2 -42.81 -11.72 -27.41
C ILE A 2 -42.26 -11.32 -26.04
N ARG A 3 -41.88 -12.33 -25.22
CA ARG A 3 -41.20 -12.08 -23.95
C ARG A 3 -39.72 -11.85 -24.21
N ALA A 4 -39.32 -10.60 -24.10
CA ALA A 4 -37.90 -10.22 -24.11
C ALA A 4 -37.26 -10.62 -22.77
N LEU A 5 -36.39 -11.63 -22.80
CA LEU A 5 -35.49 -11.97 -21.69
C LEU A 5 -34.35 -10.97 -21.68
N PHE A 6 -34.39 -10.02 -20.74
CA PHE A 6 -33.23 -9.19 -20.41
C PHE A 6 -32.25 -10.05 -19.58
N ALA A 7 -31.24 -10.58 -20.24
CA ALA A 7 -30.10 -11.17 -19.58
C ALA A 7 -29.23 -10.04 -19.04
N THR A 8 -29.38 -9.75 -17.75
CA THR A 8 -28.53 -8.80 -17.02
C THR A 8 -27.16 -9.45 -16.85
N LEU A 9 -26.20 -9.06 -17.69
CA LEU A 9 -24.81 -9.48 -17.59
C LEU A 9 -24.19 -8.78 -16.38
N LEU A 10 -24.20 -9.43 -15.22
CA LEU A 10 -23.45 -9.02 -14.05
C LEU A 10 -21.96 -9.20 -14.36
N LEU A 11 -21.31 -8.13 -14.79
CA LEU A 11 -19.87 -8.00 -14.82
C LEU A 11 -19.37 -8.01 -13.37
N PHE A 12 -19.11 -9.20 -12.85
CA PHE A 12 -18.28 -9.33 -11.65
C PHE A 12 -16.89 -8.82 -12.02
N ALA A 13 -16.57 -7.61 -11.57
CA ALA A 13 -15.21 -7.15 -11.47
C ALA A 13 -14.48 -8.16 -10.55
N ALA A 14 -13.81 -9.14 -11.15
CA ALA A 14 -12.94 -10.05 -10.45
C ALA A 14 -11.84 -9.19 -9.83
N SER A 15 -12.02 -8.85 -8.55
CA SER A 15 -10.94 -8.32 -7.73
C SER A 15 -9.81 -9.31 -7.88
N SER A 16 -8.69 -8.87 -8.45
CA SER A 16 -7.53 -9.73 -8.65
C SER A 16 -7.05 -10.18 -7.27
N ALA A 17 -7.55 -11.33 -6.80
CA ALA A 17 -7.18 -11.97 -5.54
C ALA A 17 -5.68 -12.34 -5.49
N ASN A 18 -4.94 -11.98 -6.53
CA ASN A 18 -3.57 -12.36 -6.83
C ASN A 18 -2.58 -11.18 -6.81
N ALA A 19 -2.86 -10.14 -6.03
CA ALA A 19 -1.98 -8.97 -5.95
C ALA A 19 -2.01 -8.35 -4.55
N TYR A 20 -0.90 -7.72 -4.13
CA TYR A 20 -1.03 -6.73 -3.09
C TYR A 20 -1.43 -5.39 -3.71
N CYS A 21 -2.28 -4.66 -3.00
CA CYS A 21 -2.77 -3.36 -3.46
C CYS A 21 -2.50 -2.29 -2.41
N VAL A 22 -2.10 -1.11 -2.87
CA VAL A 22 -1.94 0.08 -2.06
C VAL A 22 -3.02 1.09 -2.44
N TYR A 23 -3.78 1.54 -1.45
CA TYR A 23 -4.85 2.52 -1.60
C TYR A 23 -4.43 3.82 -0.91
N ASN A 24 -4.43 4.91 -1.65
CA ASN A 24 -4.26 6.25 -1.09
C ASN A 24 -5.64 6.85 -0.79
N ASP A 25 -6.11 6.71 0.44
CA ASP A 25 -7.38 7.28 0.90
C ASP A 25 -7.21 8.71 1.47
N THR A 26 -6.02 9.30 1.32
CA THR A 26 -5.74 10.68 1.76
C THR A 26 -6.15 11.72 0.70
N ASP A 27 -6.01 12.98 1.06
CA ASP A 27 -6.16 14.16 0.21
C ASP A 27 -4.83 14.63 -0.41
N ARG A 28 -3.73 13.90 -0.16
CA ARG A 28 -2.38 14.24 -0.62
C ARG A 28 -1.83 13.18 -1.57
N GLU A 29 -0.80 13.54 -2.31
CA GLU A 29 -0.02 12.57 -3.07
C GLU A 29 0.81 11.69 -2.14
N VAL A 30 0.90 10.41 -2.46
CA VAL A 30 1.67 9.42 -1.72
C VAL A 30 2.63 8.71 -2.65
N SER A 31 3.91 8.73 -2.35
CA SER A 31 4.88 7.87 -3.02
C SER A 31 4.98 6.54 -2.29
N VAL A 32 4.93 5.47 -3.08
CA VAL A 32 5.09 4.10 -2.61
C VAL A 32 6.20 3.44 -3.41
N LYS A 33 7.23 2.99 -2.71
CA LYS A 33 8.39 2.36 -3.32
C LYS A 33 8.64 1.02 -2.67
N GLN A 34 8.73 -0.03 -3.49
CA GLN A 34 9.13 -1.34 -3.01
C GLN A 34 10.63 -1.32 -2.66
N GLU A 35 10.97 -1.79 -1.46
CA GLU A 35 12.35 -1.97 -1.07
C GLU A 35 12.96 -3.18 -1.80
N LYS A 36 14.25 -3.08 -2.10
CA LYS A 36 14.99 -4.19 -2.68
C LYS A 36 15.04 -5.34 -1.68
N HIS A 37 14.67 -6.54 -2.14
CA HIS A 37 14.86 -7.74 -1.31
C HIS A 37 16.37 -8.02 -1.19
N PRO A 38 16.90 -8.27 0.01
CA PRO A 38 18.34 -8.45 0.23
C PRO A 38 18.94 -9.59 -0.59
N ASP A 39 18.16 -10.62 -0.87
CA ASP A 39 18.60 -11.80 -1.64
C ASP A 39 18.32 -11.70 -3.14
N SER A 40 17.75 -10.58 -3.61
CA SER A 40 17.45 -10.39 -5.03
C SER A 40 18.64 -9.76 -5.74
N MET A 41 19.25 -10.52 -6.65
CA MET A 41 20.26 -10.00 -7.59
C MET A 41 19.66 -9.06 -8.65
N ARG A 42 18.34 -9.00 -8.77
CA ARG A 42 17.62 -8.16 -9.74
C ARG A 42 17.27 -6.82 -9.11
N ASP A 43 17.65 -5.76 -9.81
CA ASP A 43 17.39 -4.37 -9.39
C ASP A 43 15.98 -3.89 -9.79
N GLU A 44 15.16 -4.79 -10.30
CA GLU A 44 13.84 -4.48 -10.81
C GLU A 44 12.84 -4.35 -9.66
N ARG A 45 12.49 -3.09 -9.36
CA ARG A 45 11.43 -2.72 -8.43
C ARG A 45 10.20 -2.40 -9.26
N LYS A 46 9.17 -3.23 -9.18
CA LYS A 46 7.97 -3.01 -10.00
C LYS A 46 7.01 -1.98 -9.42
N LEU A 47 6.94 -1.87 -8.11
CA LEU A 47 6.14 -0.83 -7.48
C LEU A 47 7.03 0.34 -7.06
N ASP A 48 7.15 1.32 -7.93
CA ASP A 48 7.70 2.65 -7.67
C ASP A 48 6.70 3.64 -8.29
N ARG A 49 5.77 4.16 -7.49
CA ARG A 49 4.63 4.95 -7.95
C ARG A 49 4.34 6.12 -7.03
N VAL A 50 3.91 7.21 -7.64
CA VAL A 50 3.22 8.30 -6.95
C VAL A 50 1.73 8.13 -7.17
N LEU A 51 0.99 7.99 -6.09
CA LEU A 51 -0.46 7.83 -6.07
C LEU A 51 -1.09 9.18 -5.74
N GLY A 52 -1.90 9.71 -6.65
CA GLY A 52 -2.73 10.87 -6.36
C GLY A 52 -3.79 10.58 -5.29
N PRO A 53 -4.48 11.62 -4.79
CA PRO A 53 -5.59 11.45 -3.85
C PRO A 53 -6.65 10.46 -4.37
N LYS A 54 -7.12 9.57 -3.49
CA LYS A 54 -8.17 8.57 -3.79
C LYS A 54 -7.83 7.59 -4.91
N SER A 55 -6.57 7.40 -5.21
CA SER A 55 -6.08 6.45 -6.21
C SER A 55 -5.47 5.19 -5.59
N GLN A 56 -5.21 4.20 -6.43
CA GLN A 56 -4.63 2.92 -6.01
C GLN A 56 -3.65 2.38 -7.03
N ALA A 57 -2.74 1.51 -6.58
CA ALA A 57 -1.90 0.67 -7.42
C ALA A 57 -1.81 -0.73 -6.85
N CYS A 58 -1.81 -1.72 -7.73
CA CYS A 58 -1.67 -3.13 -7.36
C CYS A 58 -0.46 -3.74 -8.06
N CYS A 59 0.16 -4.72 -7.40
CA CYS A 59 1.28 -5.48 -7.94
C CYS A 59 1.04 -6.98 -7.74
N GLU A 60 1.02 -7.74 -8.83
CA GLU A 60 0.65 -9.15 -8.82
C GLU A 60 1.70 -9.99 -8.09
N PHE A 61 1.28 -10.80 -7.11
CA PHE A 61 2.22 -11.50 -6.21
C PHE A 61 3.03 -12.60 -6.88
N HIS A 62 2.54 -13.18 -7.97
CA HIS A 62 3.25 -14.22 -8.70
C HIS A 62 4.34 -13.67 -9.64
N LYS A 63 4.38 -12.36 -9.85
CA LYS A 63 5.48 -11.70 -10.56
C LYS A 63 6.62 -11.47 -9.57
N LEU A 64 7.78 -12.07 -9.81
CA LEU A 64 8.92 -12.02 -8.89
C LEU A 64 9.46 -10.61 -8.64
N ASP A 65 9.29 -9.71 -9.58
CA ASP A 65 9.62 -8.30 -9.45
C ASP A 65 8.62 -7.51 -8.56
N CYS A 66 7.38 -8.01 -8.44
CA CYS A 66 6.39 -7.49 -7.48
C CYS A 66 6.56 -8.12 -6.10
N ASN A 67 6.83 -9.41 -6.07
CA ASN A 67 6.94 -10.19 -4.87
C ASN A 67 8.06 -11.23 -5.05
N PRO A 68 9.29 -10.94 -4.60
CA PRO A 68 10.42 -11.84 -4.76
C PRO A 68 10.19 -13.25 -4.23
N GLY A 69 9.35 -13.41 -3.21
CA GLY A 69 8.99 -14.71 -2.67
C GLY A 69 7.97 -15.50 -3.50
N GLY A 70 7.30 -14.85 -4.49
CA GLY A 70 6.36 -15.48 -5.42
C GLY A 70 5.12 -16.13 -4.81
N ARG A 71 4.83 -15.89 -3.52
CA ARG A 71 3.71 -16.51 -2.80
C ARG A 71 2.81 -15.44 -2.19
N ALA A 72 1.52 -15.76 -2.03
CA ALA A 72 0.54 -14.87 -1.42
C ALA A 72 0.91 -14.42 0.00
N ASN A 73 1.59 -15.26 0.75
CA ASN A 73 2.04 -14.99 2.13
C ASN A 73 3.46 -14.46 2.25
N SER A 74 4.21 -14.31 1.16
CA SER A 74 5.55 -13.72 1.19
C SER A 74 5.49 -12.26 1.62
N VAL A 75 6.46 -11.82 2.40
CA VAL A 75 6.52 -10.45 2.89
C VAL A 75 7.15 -9.54 1.83
N VAL A 76 6.51 -8.41 1.58
CA VAL A 76 6.99 -7.32 0.74
C VAL A 76 7.16 -6.09 1.63
N ASN A 77 8.33 -5.45 1.55
CA ASN A 77 8.60 -4.21 2.26
C ASN A 77 8.39 -3.02 1.34
N LEU A 78 7.68 -2.02 1.84
CA LEU A 78 7.38 -0.80 1.10
C LEU A 78 7.80 0.44 1.90
N GLU A 79 8.47 1.35 1.24
CA GLU A 79 8.64 2.73 1.70
C GLU A 79 7.39 3.51 1.32
N VAL A 80 6.76 4.16 2.30
CA VAL A 80 5.55 4.97 2.09
C VAL A 80 5.80 6.38 2.60
N ARG A 81 5.68 7.37 1.70
CA ARG A 81 5.83 8.79 2.04
C ARG A 81 4.64 9.58 1.52
N ILE A 82 4.15 10.52 2.34
CA ILE A 82 3.07 11.45 1.99
C ILE A 82 3.71 12.79 1.69
N HIS A 83 3.42 13.32 0.49
CA HIS A 83 3.95 14.59 0.01
C HIS A 83 3.17 15.79 0.58
N GLY A 84 3.77 16.96 0.49
CA GLY A 84 3.21 18.23 0.95
C GLY A 84 4.02 18.85 2.10
N GLU A 85 3.50 19.90 2.69
CA GLU A 85 4.12 20.60 3.81
C GLU A 85 3.21 20.50 5.05
N PRO A 86 3.73 19.92 6.15
CA PRO A 86 4.97 19.15 6.21
C PRO A 86 4.82 17.78 5.50
N PRO A 87 5.94 17.18 5.02
CA PRO A 87 5.94 15.82 4.47
C PRO A 87 5.92 14.79 5.60
N TYR A 88 5.34 13.61 5.33
CA TYR A 88 5.27 12.52 6.31
C TYR A 88 5.89 11.24 5.76
N ALA A 89 6.47 10.44 6.66
CA ALA A 89 6.97 9.11 6.39
C ALA A 89 6.26 8.09 7.31
N CYS A 90 5.81 6.98 6.75
CA CYS A 90 5.06 5.98 7.48
C CYS A 90 5.95 4.79 7.82
N GLY A 91 6.04 4.43 9.10
CA GLY A 91 6.88 3.31 9.55
C GLY A 91 6.60 2.91 10.99
N PHE A 92 7.15 1.77 11.39
CA PHE A 92 7.07 1.30 12.75
C PHE A 92 8.49 0.95 13.27
N PRO A 93 8.90 1.42 14.45
CA PRO A 93 8.17 2.37 15.33
C PRO A 93 8.10 3.77 14.72
N PRO A 94 7.22 4.65 15.27
CA PRO A 94 7.11 6.03 14.81
C PRO A 94 8.46 6.74 14.81
N GLY A 95 8.79 7.44 13.71
CA GLY A 95 10.08 8.12 13.54
C GLY A 95 11.23 7.23 13.02
N ALA A 96 10.98 5.92 12.85
CA ALA A 96 11.91 5.03 12.15
C ALA A 96 11.96 5.34 10.64
N GLU A 97 12.87 4.69 9.94
CA GLU A 97 12.86 4.73 8.48
C GLU A 97 11.52 4.23 7.94
N PRO A 98 11.02 4.84 6.84
CA PRO A 98 9.74 4.45 6.27
C PRO A 98 9.78 2.96 5.89
N ASN A 99 8.98 2.15 6.58
CA ASN A 99 8.94 0.73 6.34
C ASN A 99 7.54 0.18 6.67
N VAL A 100 6.83 -0.26 5.65
CA VAL A 100 5.52 -0.89 5.76
C VAL A 100 5.60 -2.28 5.17
N LYS A 101 5.28 -3.30 5.96
CA LYS A 101 5.29 -4.70 5.53
C LYS A 101 3.90 -5.15 5.13
N VAL A 102 3.79 -5.82 4.00
CA VAL A 102 2.55 -6.43 3.51
C VAL A 102 2.82 -7.84 3.00
N THR A 103 1.80 -8.69 2.94
CA THR A 103 1.90 -9.99 2.25
C THR A 103 1.63 -9.83 0.76
N GLY A 104 2.15 -10.73 -0.06
CA GLY A 104 2.07 -10.67 -1.53
C GLY A 104 0.66 -10.57 -2.11
N ALA A 105 -0.37 -10.99 -1.37
CA ALA A 105 -1.78 -10.79 -1.72
C ALA A 105 -2.54 -9.99 -0.64
N GLY A 106 -1.84 -9.13 0.09
CA GLY A 106 -2.43 -8.26 1.11
C GLY A 106 -2.89 -6.90 0.60
N THR A 107 -3.34 -6.06 1.51
CA THR A 107 -3.75 -4.70 1.20
C THR A 107 -3.15 -3.69 2.16
N ILE A 108 -2.79 -2.52 1.63
CA ILE A 108 -2.32 -1.36 2.38
C ILE A 108 -3.28 -0.21 2.12
N ARG A 109 -3.74 0.43 3.16
CA ARG A 109 -4.54 1.66 3.07
C ARG A 109 -3.86 2.78 3.84
N ILE A 110 -3.58 3.88 3.15
CA ILE A 110 -3.04 5.10 3.74
C ILE A 110 -4.22 6.06 3.90
N LEU A 111 -4.51 6.47 5.13
CA LEU A 111 -5.72 7.23 5.43
C LEU A 111 -5.47 8.32 6.48
N PRO A 112 -6.31 9.37 6.52
CA PRO A 112 -6.31 10.32 7.62
C PRO A 112 -6.54 9.60 8.95
N ASN A 113 -5.84 10.02 10.00
CA ASN A 113 -6.03 9.43 11.32
C ASN A 113 -7.31 9.94 11.97
N PRO A 114 -8.32 9.10 12.21
CA PRO A 114 -9.60 9.53 12.78
C PRO A 114 -9.48 10.03 14.23
N ARG A 115 -8.39 9.70 14.90
CA ARG A 115 -8.19 10.01 16.33
C ARG A 115 -7.61 11.39 16.60
N LYS A 116 -7.38 12.24 15.58
CA LYS A 116 -6.79 13.58 15.72
C LYS A 116 -5.60 13.60 16.70
N SER A 117 -4.74 12.61 16.64
CA SER A 117 -3.52 12.48 17.44
C SER A 117 -2.39 13.33 16.86
N ALA A 118 -1.21 13.27 17.48
CA ALA A 118 0.02 13.85 16.94
C ALA A 118 0.40 13.33 15.53
N TYR A 119 -0.26 12.26 15.07
CA TYR A 119 -0.02 11.66 13.77
C TYR A 119 -1.26 11.87 12.88
N PRO A 120 -1.20 12.78 11.87
CA PRO A 120 -2.35 13.10 11.03
C PRO A 120 -2.74 11.98 10.06
N TYR A 121 -1.82 11.07 9.75
CA TYR A 121 -2.04 9.95 8.85
C TYR A 121 -1.60 8.64 9.48
N VAL A 122 -2.25 7.56 9.07
CA VAL A 122 -1.94 6.18 9.48
C VAL A 122 -2.02 5.24 8.29
N VAL A 123 -1.27 4.15 8.37
CA VAL A 123 -1.34 3.05 7.41
C VAL A 123 -1.99 1.85 8.09
N ARG A 124 -2.94 1.23 7.41
CA ARG A 124 -3.52 -0.05 7.79
C ARG A 124 -3.12 -1.12 6.81
N VAL A 125 -2.69 -2.25 7.31
CA VAL A 125 -2.26 -3.39 6.51
C VAL A 125 -3.10 -4.61 6.86
N ARG A 126 -3.64 -5.27 5.83
CA ARG A 126 -4.28 -6.57 5.94
C ARG A 126 -3.50 -7.60 5.15
N THR A 127 -3.38 -8.79 5.70
CA THR A 127 -2.75 -9.93 5.05
C THR A 127 -3.66 -10.52 3.95
N HIS A 128 -3.12 -11.48 3.20
CA HIS A 128 -3.86 -12.25 2.22
C HIS A 128 -5.08 -12.99 2.80
N ASP A 129 -5.02 -13.41 4.05
CA ASP A 129 -6.13 -14.03 4.81
C ASP A 129 -6.98 -13.01 5.60
N ARG A 130 -6.89 -11.72 5.23
CA ARG A 130 -7.65 -10.59 5.77
C ARG A 130 -7.39 -10.24 7.23
N LYS A 131 -6.36 -10.78 7.86
CA LYS A 131 -5.96 -10.38 9.20
C LYS A 131 -5.37 -8.98 9.19
N ASP A 132 -5.75 -8.17 10.16
CA ASP A 132 -5.17 -6.85 10.37
C ASP A 132 -3.81 -7.00 11.09
N LEU A 133 -2.72 -6.61 10.40
CA LEU A 133 -1.36 -6.64 10.94
C LEU A 133 -1.03 -5.43 11.82
N THR A 134 -1.81 -4.37 11.71
CA THR A 134 -1.49 -3.07 12.31
C THR A 134 -2.29 -2.76 13.56
N GLY A 135 -3.32 -3.57 13.81
CA GLY A 135 -4.26 -3.37 14.91
C GLY A 135 -5.06 -2.06 14.78
N PRO A 136 -5.83 -1.69 15.80
CA PRO A 136 -6.78 -0.57 15.73
C PRO A 136 -6.10 0.81 15.62
N ARG A 137 -4.81 0.92 15.93
CA ARG A 137 -4.06 2.19 15.84
C ARG A 137 -3.47 2.44 14.45
N GLY A 138 -3.18 1.38 13.70
CA GLY A 138 -2.43 1.48 12.45
C GLY A 138 -0.94 1.81 12.67
N ILE A 139 -0.20 1.92 11.57
CA ILE A 139 1.18 2.41 11.55
C ILE A 139 1.12 3.93 11.42
N ALA A 140 1.77 4.65 12.33
CA ALA A 140 1.79 6.11 12.30
C ALA A 140 2.66 6.65 11.16
N CYS A 141 2.21 7.75 10.55
CA CYS A 141 3.02 8.55 9.65
C CYS A 141 3.51 9.78 10.41
N THR A 142 4.81 9.89 10.58
CA THR A 142 5.46 10.99 11.30
C THR A 142 6.02 12.01 10.33
N GLU A 143 6.12 13.26 10.76
CA GLU A 143 6.76 14.29 9.97
C GLU A 143 8.20 13.91 9.66
N SER A 144 8.53 13.88 8.37
CA SER A 144 9.88 13.61 7.91
C SER A 144 10.62 14.93 7.76
N LYS A 145 11.75 15.08 8.46
CA LYS A 145 12.62 16.22 8.24
C LYS A 145 13.10 16.18 6.79
N SER A 146 12.78 17.19 6.01
CA SER A 146 13.41 17.41 4.72
C SER A 146 14.92 17.41 4.95
N LYS A 147 15.65 16.45 4.36
CA LYS A 147 17.11 16.58 4.27
C LYS A 147 17.34 17.78 3.37
N GLY A 148 17.58 18.94 3.98
CA GLY A 148 17.96 20.11 3.25
C GLY A 148 19.17 19.74 2.39
N THR A 149 19.00 19.86 1.08
CA THR A 149 20.09 19.78 0.11
C THR A 149 21.05 20.92 0.48
N ARG A 150 22.20 20.58 1.00
CA ARG A 150 23.33 21.51 1.08
C ARG A 150 24.06 21.53 -0.25
#